data_3a55d209f0ad207e188b743908a2d577
#
_entry.id   3a55d209f0ad207e188b743908a2d577
#
_cell.length_a   1.000
_cell.length_b   1.000
_cell.length_c   1.000
_cell.angle_alpha   90.00
_cell.angle_beta   90.00
_cell.angle_gamma   90.00
#
_symmetry.space_group_name_H-M   'P 1'
#
loop_
_entity.id
_entity.type
_entity.pdbx_description
1 polymer ?
#
loop_
_entity_poly.entity_id
_entity_poly.type
_entity_poly.pdbx_seq_one_letter_code
_entity_poly.pdbx_strand_id
1 'polypeptide(L)'
;MGIKKNSENEKIRKSVDEFYRKISQDEYRTEVSPEEVSTSLGYSTEMMEQLPKGTDLGLSCGNPLENFELKNRETLIDLGCGTGKDLFLTRIKYPDSGTLYGLDRLDEMILKAEKIRDMKKFKNIEFRQGTLTSMPFEPESMDKAISNCVINLEPEKQTVYNELYRILKNGGKFYISDIMLKKELPKEWKKSEKMHNTWVGGALLEEELKKVIKKAGFKNIIIIKDEVTDAYAEKWGYGLKIKEYIQRGMIMGEK
;
A
#
# COMPACT_ATOMS: atom_id res chain seq x y z
N MET A 1 27.98 8.37 -10.06
CA MET A 1 26.91 7.37 -10.03
C MET A 1 25.63 7.88 -9.31
N GLY A 2 25.71 8.62 -8.20
CA GLY A 2 24.55 9.11 -7.44
C GLY A 2 23.59 10.03 -8.21
N ILE A 3 24.08 11.00 -8.96
CA ILE A 3 23.25 12.00 -9.67
C ILE A 3 22.34 11.36 -10.73
N LYS A 4 22.84 10.37 -11.49
CA LYS A 4 22.03 9.66 -12.51
C LYS A 4 20.94 8.81 -11.88
N LYS A 5 21.21 8.17 -10.75
CA LYS A 5 20.23 7.35 -10.02
C LYS A 5 19.11 8.19 -9.44
N ASN A 6 19.42 9.36 -8.88
CA ASN A 6 18.39 10.31 -8.40
C ASN A 6 17.49 10.78 -9.52
N SER A 7 18.02 11.12 -10.69
CA SER A 7 17.25 11.54 -11.86
C SER A 7 16.33 10.43 -12.39
N GLU A 8 16.74 9.15 -12.30
CA GLU A 8 15.90 8.00 -12.69
C GLU A 8 14.78 7.75 -11.68
N ASN A 9 15.08 7.80 -10.39
CA ASN A 9 14.08 7.68 -9.32
C ASN A 9 13.02 8.78 -9.40
N GLU A 10 13.41 10.02 -9.68
CA GLU A 10 12.48 11.14 -9.87
C GLU A 10 11.56 10.94 -11.08
N LYS A 11 12.07 10.42 -12.19
CA LYS A 11 11.24 10.08 -13.36
C LYS A 11 10.19 9.04 -13.02
N ILE A 12 10.58 8.00 -12.29
CA ILE A 12 9.66 6.95 -11.83
C ILE A 12 8.56 7.56 -10.96
N ARG A 13 8.93 8.34 -9.94
CA ARG A 13 7.96 9.00 -9.05
C ARG A 13 7.00 9.89 -9.82
N LYS A 14 7.50 10.66 -10.78
CA LYS A 14 6.66 11.53 -11.62
C LYS A 14 5.68 10.73 -12.47
N SER A 15 6.13 9.65 -13.10
CA SER A 15 5.25 8.77 -13.89
C SER A 15 4.16 8.13 -13.02
N VAL A 16 4.51 7.68 -11.80
CA VAL A 16 3.57 7.17 -10.82
C VAL A 16 2.55 8.25 -10.42
N ASP A 17 3.00 9.45 -10.07
CA ASP A 17 2.12 10.55 -9.69
C ASP A 17 1.11 10.89 -10.80
N GLU A 18 1.57 11.00 -12.05
CA GLU A 18 0.71 11.28 -13.20
C GLU A 18 -0.32 10.17 -13.43
N PHE A 19 0.07 8.90 -13.26
CA PHE A 19 -0.83 7.77 -13.41
C PHE A 19 -1.93 7.76 -12.33
N TYR A 20 -1.56 7.94 -11.07
CA TYR A 20 -2.52 7.93 -9.96
C TYR A 20 -3.40 9.18 -9.90
N ARG A 21 -2.92 10.33 -10.42
CA ARG A 21 -3.77 11.52 -10.63
C ARG A 21 -4.92 11.23 -11.58
N LYS A 22 -4.66 10.58 -12.71
CA LYS A 22 -5.71 10.17 -13.65
C LYS A 22 -6.75 9.25 -13.00
N ILE A 23 -6.29 8.32 -12.16
CA ILE A 23 -7.20 7.46 -11.39
C ILE A 23 -8.03 8.29 -10.40
N SER A 24 -7.40 9.22 -9.67
CA SER A 24 -8.12 10.08 -8.73
C SER A 24 -9.18 10.97 -9.40
N GLN A 25 -9.03 11.29 -10.66
CA GLN A 25 -9.94 12.12 -11.45
C GLN A 25 -11.00 11.30 -12.22
N ASP A 26 -11.07 9.98 -11.97
CA ASP A 26 -11.95 9.03 -12.69
C ASP A 26 -11.67 8.94 -14.21
N GLU A 27 -10.48 9.37 -14.64
CA GLU A 27 -10.05 9.32 -16.05
C GLU A 27 -9.52 7.96 -16.48
N TYR A 28 -9.26 7.08 -15.52
CA TYR A 28 -8.77 5.72 -15.76
C TYR A 28 -9.83 4.68 -15.35
N ARG A 29 -10.33 3.94 -16.33
CA ARG A 29 -11.29 2.86 -16.10
C ARG A 29 -10.68 1.52 -16.49
N THR A 30 -10.99 0.51 -15.71
CA THR A 30 -10.65 -0.89 -15.98
C THR A 30 -11.91 -1.67 -16.33
N GLU A 31 -11.75 -2.80 -17.03
CA GLU A 31 -12.88 -3.70 -17.36
C GLU A 31 -13.43 -4.39 -16.11
N VAL A 32 -12.57 -4.61 -15.11
CA VAL A 32 -12.93 -5.23 -13.83
C VAL A 32 -13.31 -4.14 -12.83
N SER A 33 -14.44 -4.29 -12.15
CA SER A 33 -14.90 -3.32 -11.16
C SER A 33 -14.00 -3.27 -9.91
N PRO A 34 -13.90 -2.11 -9.20
CA PRO A 34 -13.18 -2.04 -7.93
C PRO A 34 -13.65 -3.06 -6.89
N GLU A 35 -14.96 -3.27 -6.77
CA GLU A 35 -15.55 -4.22 -5.83
C GLU A 35 -15.16 -5.67 -6.15
N GLU A 36 -15.19 -6.07 -7.41
CA GLU A 36 -14.78 -7.39 -7.86
C GLU A 36 -13.30 -7.66 -7.54
N VAL A 37 -12.42 -6.67 -7.75
CA VAL A 37 -11.02 -6.77 -7.34
C VAL A 37 -10.92 -6.95 -5.84
N SER A 38 -11.56 -6.09 -5.04
CA SER A 38 -11.44 -6.11 -3.59
C SER A 38 -12.00 -7.40 -2.97
N THR A 39 -13.14 -7.88 -3.45
CA THR A 39 -13.72 -9.15 -2.96
C THR A 39 -12.84 -10.35 -3.32
N SER A 40 -12.22 -10.36 -4.50
CA SER A 40 -11.25 -11.39 -4.89
C SER A 40 -10.00 -11.43 -4.02
N LEU A 41 -9.72 -10.33 -3.30
CA LEU A 41 -8.55 -10.15 -2.43
C LEU A 41 -8.85 -10.38 -0.94
N GLY A 42 -10.06 -10.87 -0.59
CA GLY A 42 -10.42 -11.22 0.78
C GLY A 42 -11.12 -10.11 1.57
N TYR A 43 -11.54 -9.02 0.93
CA TYR A 43 -12.51 -8.11 1.56
C TYR A 43 -13.91 -8.71 1.40
N SER A 44 -14.62 -8.99 2.51
CA SER A 44 -15.96 -9.55 2.41
C SER A 44 -16.95 -8.52 1.87
N THR A 45 -18.03 -8.99 1.26
CA THR A 45 -19.11 -8.12 0.76
C THR A 45 -19.66 -7.24 1.89
N GLU A 46 -19.82 -7.81 3.09
CA GLU A 46 -20.32 -7.06 4.26
C GLU A 46 -19.36 -5.94 4.68
N MET A 47 -18.04 -6.12 4.53
CA MET A 47 -17.07 -5.06 4.76
C MET A 47 -17.21 -3.97 3.71
N MET A 48 -17.32 -4.34 2.45
CA MET A 48 -17.41 -3.39 1.33
C MET A 48 -18.71 -2.57 1.36
N GLU A 49 -19.84 -3.16 1.75
CA GLU A 49 -21.13 -2.47 1.91
C GLU A 49 -21.10 -1.38 2.99
N GLN A 50 -20.22 -1.49 3.98
CA GLN A 50 -20.04 -0.48 5.03
C GLN A 50 -19.25 0.75 4.55
N LEU A 51 -18.53 0.61 3.45
CA LEU A 51 -17.70 1.69 2.92
C LEU A 51 -18.56 2.76 2.23
N PRO A 52 -18.21 4.03 2.41
CA PRO A 52 -18.77 5.11 1.60
C PRO A 52 -18.49 4.92 0.11
N LYS A 53 -19.44 5.27 -0.74
CA LYS A 53 -19.21 5.25 -2.20
C LYS A 53 -18.01 6.11 -2.59
N GLY A 54 -17.22 5.63 -3.52
CA GLY A 54 -16.02 6.30 -4.01
C GLY A 54 -14.77 6.12 -3.13
N THR A 55 -14.87 5.29 -2.08
CA THR A 55 -13.72 4.94 -1.23
C THR A 55 -12.86 3.84 -1.85
N ASP A 56 -13.48 2.85 -2.46
CA ASP A 56 -12.74 1.77 -3.13
C ASP A 56 -12.46 2.15 -4.59
N LEU A 57 -11.19 2.25 -4.93
CA LEU A 57 -10.70 2.48 -6.30
C LEU A 57 -10.21 1.18 -6.96
N GLY A 58 -10.33 0.05 -6.27
CA GLY A 58 -9.84 -1.24 -6.73
C GLY A 58 -8.32 -1.30 -6.88
N LEU A 59 -7.57 -0.52 -6.14
CA LEU A 59 -6.10 -0.40 -6.25
C LEU A 59 -5.35 -1.40 -5.36
N SER A 60 -6.06 -2.22 -4.62
CA SER A 60 -5.48 -3.22 -3.72
C SER A 60 -4.84 -4.38 -4.47
N CYS A 61 -3.86 -5.02 -3.87
CA CYS A 61 -3.32 -6.30 -4.31
C CYS A 61 -3.45 -7.40 -3.25
N GLY A 62 -4.02 -7.06 -2.09
CA GLY A 62 -4.36 -7.97 -1.01
C GLY A 62 -5.14 -7.23 0.07
N ASN A 63 -5.30 -7.85 1.23
CA ASN A 63 -6.01 -7.29 2.37
C ASN A 63 -5.09 -7.24 3.61
N PRO A 64 -4.47 -6.10 3.94
CA PRO A 64 -3.61 -5.99 5.11
C PRO A 64 -4.34 -6.13 6.44
N LEU A 65 -5.68 -6.09 6.43
CA LEU A 65 -6.53 -6.23 7.62
C LEU A 65 -6.89 -7.69 7.96
N GLU A 66 -6.53 -8.65 7.11
CA GLU A 66 -6.88 -10.06 7.28
C GLU A 66 -6.25 -10.66 8.56
N ASN A 67 -4.95 -10.40 8.78
CA ASN A 67 -4.20 -10.88 9.94
C ASN A 67 -3.88 -9.76 10.93
N PHE A 68 -4.72 -8.73 10.96
CA PHE A 68 -4.48 -7.51 11.70
C PHE A 68 -5.37 -7.40 12.93
N GLU A 69 -4.76 -7.02 14.04
CA GLU A 69 -5.48 -6.67 15.26
C GLU A 69 -5.01 -5.30 15.76
N LEU A 70 -5.94 -4.49 16.23
CA LEU A 70 -5.68 -3.20 16.84
C LEU A 70 -6.33 -3.15 18.23
N LYS A 71 -5.54 -2.90 19.25
CA LYS A 71 -6.02 -2.76 20.62
C LYS A 71 -6.61 -1.39 20.88
N ASN A 72 -7.39 -1.27 21.94
CA ASN A 72 -7.93 0.01 22.37
C ASN A 72 -6.79 1.03 22.59
N ARG A 73 -6.98 2.24 22.08
CA ARG A 73 -6.03 3.37 22.13
C ARG A 73 -4.73 3.19 21.33
N GLU A 74 -4.48 2.05 20.68
CA GLU A 74 -3.35 1.94 19.76
C GLU A 74 -3.56 2.83 18.54
N THR A 75 -2.49 3.50 18.12
CA THR A 75 -2.42 4.31 16.90
C THR A 75 -2.03 3.45 15.70
N LEU A 76 -2.58 3.76 14.55
CA LEU A 76 -2.26 3.11 13.28
C LEU A 76 -1.88 4.15 12.24
N ILE A 77 -0.94 3.82 11.38
CA ILE A 77 -0.70 4.54 10.13
C ILE A 77 -0.96 3.63 8.92
N ASP A 78 -1.64 4.17 7.91
CA ASP A 78 -1.79 3.56 6.59
C ASP A 78 -0.88 4.29 5.60
N LEU A 79 0.09 3.57 5.04
CA LEU A 79 1.10 4.09 4.13
C LEU A 79 0.59 3.99 2.69
N GLY A 80 0.35 5.13 2.05
CA GLY A 80 -0.31 5.23 0.75
C GLY A 80 -1.81 4.95 0.86
N CYS A 81 -2.47 5.66 1.77
CA CYS A 81 -3.85 5.42 2.15
C CYS A 81 -4.87 5.68 1.02
N GLY A 82 -4.46 6.35 -0.07
CA GLY A 82 -5.37 6.76 -1.13
C GLY A 82 -6.59 7.49 -0.59
N THR A 83 -7.77 7.01 -0.93
CA THR A 83 -9.06 7.55 -0.48
C THR A 83 -9.48 7.08 0.91
N GLY A 84 -8.62 6.37 1.65
CA GLY A 84 -8.84 5.99 3.05
C GLY A 84 -9.58 4.69 3.29
N LYS A 85 -9.71 3.80 2.29
CA LYS A 85 -10.47 2.54 2.38
C LYS A 85 -10.11 1.73 3.64
N ASP A 86 -8.85 1.36 3.80
CA ASP A 86 -8.41 0.48 4.87
C ASP A 86 -8.51 1.15 6.26
N LEU A 87 -8.40 2.48 6.33
CA LEU A 87 -8.62 3.24 7.56
C LEU A 87 -10.09 3.30 7.97
N PHE A 88 -11.00 3.48 7.02
CA PHE A 88 -12.43 3.49 7.35
C PHE A 88 -12.89 2.11 7.81
N LEU A 89 -12.48 1.04 7.13
CA LEU A 89 -12.71 -0.34 7.58
C LEU A 89 -12.13 -0.60 8.97
N THR A 90 -10.91 -0.13 9.21
CA THR A 90 -10.26 -0.26 10.53
C THR A 90 -11.06 0.48 11.60
N ARG A 91 -11.53 1.71 11.35
CA ARG A 91 -12.33 2.47 12.32
C ARG A 91 -13.67 1.80 12.62
N ILE A 92 -14.31 1.21 11.62
CA ILE A 92 -15.56 0.47 11.80
C ILE A 92 -15.32 -0.78 12.67
N LYS A 93 -14.26 -1.52 12.39
CA LYS A 93 -13.94 -2.76 13.12
C LYS A 93 -13.38 -2.50 14.53
N TYR A 94 -12.64 -1.41 14.73
CA TYR A 94 -11.97 -1.06 15.99
C TYR A 94 -12.36 0.36 16.44
N PRO A 95 -13.60 0.57 16.90
CA PRO A 95 -14.13 1.91 17.22
C PRO A 95 -13.36 2.60 18.37
N ASP A 96 -12.81 1.83 19.31
CA ASP A 96 -12.08 2.32 20.48
C ASP A 96 -10.56 2.43 20.28
N SER A 97 -10.06 2.22 19.06
CA SER A 97 -8.65 2.45 18.75
C SER A 97 -8.28 3.94 18.90
N GLY A 98 -7.00 4.21 19.06
CA GLY A 98 -6.46 5.58 19.06
C GLY A 98 -6.67 6.30 17.73
N THR A 99 -5.88 7.31 17.46
CA THR A 99 -5.94 8.02 16.16
C THR A 99 -5.40 7.12 15.05
N LEU A 100 -6.12 7.08 13.93
CA LEU A 100 -5.71 6.44 12.69
C LEU A 100 -5.17 7.52 11.75
N TYR A 101 -3.98 7.31 11.23
CA TYR A 101 -3.30 8.25 10.33
C TYR A 101 -3.25 7.68 8.91
N GLY A 102 -3.63 8.49 7.92
CA GLY A 102 -3.41 8.18 6.51
C GLY A 102 -2.30 9.03 5.94
N LEU A 103 -1.34 8.42 5.28
CA LEU A 103 -0.28 9.11 4.55
C LEU A 103 -0.43 8.81 3.06
N ASP A 104 -0.55 9.84 2.26
CA ASP A 104 -0.48 9.71 0.80
C ASP A 104 0.35 10.85 0.20
N ARG A 105 0.93 10.59 -0.95
CA ARG A 105 1.76 11.56 -1.66
C ARG A 105 0.92 12.57 -2.43
N LEU A 106 -0.23 12.15 -2.94
CA LEU A 106 -1.12 12.95 -3.76
C LEU A 106 -2.13 13.70 -2.89
N ASP A 107 -2.14 15.01 -2.98
CA ASP A 107 -3.09 15.88 -2.30
C ASP A 107 -4.54 15.62 -2.74
N GLU A 108 -4.75 15.26 -4.01
CA GLU A 108 -6.07 14.90 -4.52
C GLU A 108 -6.66 13.67 -3.81
N MET A 109 -5.82 12.68 -3.46
CA MET A 109 -6.24 11.52 -2.66
C MET A 109 -6.59 11.92 -1.24
N ILE A 110 -5.75 12.74 -0.60
CA ILE A 110 -5.97 13.26 0.75
C ILE A 110 -7.28 14.04 0.83
N LEU A 111 -7.51 14.98 -0.09
CA LEU A 111 -8.74 15.78 -0.14
C LEU A 111 -10.00 14.91 -0.30
N LYS A 112 -9.95 13.86 -1.14
CA LYS A 112 -11.05 12.91 -1.28
C LYS A 112 -11.30 12.14 0.03
N ALA A 113 -10.23 11.63 0.65
CA ALA A 113 -10.32 10.90 1.92
C ALA A 113 -10.91 11.78 3.04
N GLU A 114 -10.46 13.02 3.16
CA GLU A 114 -10.99 13.98 4.15
C GLU A 114 -12.47 14.29 3.90
N LYS A 115 -12.86 14.53 2.66
CA LYS A 115 -14.27 14.75 2.30
C LYS A 115 -15.16 13.57 2.69
N ILE A 116 -14.70 12.33 2.45
CA ILE A 116 -15.43 11.11 2.82
C ILE A 116 -15.51 10.99 4.34
N ARG A 117 -14.38 11.20 5.06
CA ARG A 117 -14.33 11.21 6.53
C ARG A 117 -15.39 12.16 7.12
N ASP A 118 -15.41 13.39 6.62
CA ASP A 118 -16.27 14.45 7.15
C ASP A 118 -17.76 14.21 6.85
N MET A 119 -18.07 13.76 5.62
CA MET A 119 -19.44 13.38 5.25
C MET A 119 -19.99 12.25 6.11
N LYS A 120 -19.18 11.27 6.45
CA LYS A 120 -19.55 10.11 7.27
C LYS A 120 -19.31 10.32 8.76
N LYS A 121 -18.75 11.47 9.14
CA LYS A 121 -18.46 11.84 10.53
C LYS A 121 -17.56 10.82 11.25
N PHE A 122 -16.63 10.20 10.54
CA PHE A 122 -15.62 9.35 11.15
C PHE A 122 -14.75 10.19 12.08
N LYS A 123 -14.59 9.73 13.32
CA LYS A 123 -13.78 10.41 14.34
C LYS A 123 -12.38 9.78 14.44
N ASN A 124 -11.43 10.56 14.90
CA ASN A 124 -10.04 10.11 15.17
C ASN A 124 -9.39 9.47 13.94
N ILE A 125 -9.61 10.05 12.76
CA ILE A 125 -8.87 9.76 11.54
C ILE A 125 -8.28 11.06 11.04
N GLU A 126 -6.97 11.07 10.81
CA GLU A 126 -6.21 12.21 10.28
C GLU A 126 -5.51 11.80 9.00
N PHE A 127 -5.59 12.64 7.98
CA PHE A 127 -4.87 12.44 6.73
C PHE A 127 -3.75 13.47 6.61
N ARG A 128 -2.58 13.03 6.11
CA ARG A 128 -1.42 13.89 5.88
C ARG A 128 -0.83 13.64 4.52
N GLN A 129 -0.55 14.70 3.79
CA GLN A 129 0.23 14.61 2.57
C GLN A 129 1.71 14.42 2.94
N GLY A 130 2.39 13.49 2.26
CA GLY A 130 3.81 13.25 2.47
C GLY A 130 4.32 12.05 1.68
N THR A 131 5.63 11.83 1.75
CA THR A 131 6.29 10.73 1.04
C THR A 131 6.68 9.61 1.98
N LEU A 132 6.76 8.38 1.47
CA LEU A 132 7.22 7.22 2.25
C LEU A 132 8.72 7.30 2.61
N THR A 133 9.47 8.11 1.90
CA THR A 133 10.92 8.31 2.12
C THR A 133 11.23 9.43 3.12
N SER A 134 10.21 10.19 3.54
CA SER A 134 10.31 11.24 4.56
C SER A 134 8.92 11.44 5.17
N MET A 135 8.58 10.58 6.14
CA MET A 135 7.26 10.57 6.74
C MET A 135 7.11 11.70 7.77
N PRO A 136 6.05 12.55 7.69
CA PRO A 136 5.86 13.71 8.58
C PRO A 136 5.30 13.30 9.95
N PHE A 137 5.95 12.36 10.61
CA PHE A 137 5.60 11.84 11.92
C PHE A 137 6.84 11.76 12.81
N GLU A 138 6.63 11.98 14.12
CA GLU A 138 7.69 11.85 15.10
C GLU A 138 8.19 10.41 15.22
N PRO A 139 9.45 10.21 15.59
CA PRO A 139 9.94 8.88 15.94
C PRO A 139 9.09 8.24 17.04
N GLU A 140 8.91 6.92 16.95
CA GLU A 140 8.20 6.12 17.96
C GLU A 140 6.79 6.63 18.30
N SER A 141 6.08 7.15 17.30
CA SER A 141 4.72 7.68 17.45
C SER A 141 3.61 6.70 17.09
N MET A 142 3.90 5.63 16.35
CA MET A 142 2.91 4.68 15.84
C MET A 142 3.02 3.32 16.51
N ASP A 143 1.89 2.74 16.91
CA ASP A 143 1.85 1.37 17.44
C ASP A 143 1.86 0.35 16.32
N LYS A 144 1.15 0.64 15.23
CA LYS A 144 1.06 -0.24 14.06
C LYS A 144 1.07 0.53 12.74
N ALA A 145 1.47 -0.17 11.70
CA ALA A 145 1.43 0.33 10.33
C ALA A 145 0.81 -0.71 9.39
N ILE A 146 0.00 -0.24 8.46
CA ILE A 146 -0.48 -1.03 7.32
C ILE A 146 -0.03 -0.38 6.01
N SER A 147 -0.02 -1.15 4.94
CA SER A 147 0.14 -0.64 3.57
C SER A 147 -0.47 -1.63 2.58
N ASN A 148 -1.01 -1.13 1.50
CA ASN A 148 -1.63 -1.94 0.47
C ASN A 148 -1.17 -1.50 -0.93
N CYS A 149 -0.26 -2.26 -1.51
CA CYS A 149 0.21 -2.06 -2.89
C CYS A 149 0.87 -0.69 -3.16
N VAL A 150 1.69 -0.20 -2.26
CA VAL A 150 2.29 1.13 -2.40
C VAL A 150 3.81 1.10 -2.37
N ILE A 151 4.42 0.26 -1.53
CA ILE A 151 5.88 0.29 -1.34
C ILE A 151 6.61 -0.07 -2.62
N ASN A 152 6.04 -0.91 -3.47
CA ASN A 152 6.63 -1.23 -4.77
C ASN A 152 6.71 -0.06 -5.75
N LEU A 153 5.90 0.98 -5.57
CA LEU A 153 5.96 2.21 -6.39
C LEU A 153 7.18 3.06 -6.06
N GLU A 154 7.74 2.93 -4.84
CA GLU A 154 8.87 3.72 -4.41
C GLU A 154 10.19 3.02 -4.77
N PRO A 155 11.09 3.67 -5.55
CA PRO A 155 12.38 3.08 -5.92
C PRO A 155 13.33 2.87 -4.73
N GLU A 156 13.22 3.69 -3.69
CA GLU A 156 14.12 3.71 -2.53
C GLU A 156 13.55 2.93 -1.34
N LYS A 157 13.27 1.65 -1.54
CA LYS A 157 12.64 0.79 -0.52
C LYS A 157 13.38 0.75 0.82
N GLN A 158 14.71 0.79 0.79
CA GLN A 158 15.50 0.82 2.03
C GLN A 158 15.16 2.06 2.87
N THR A 159 15.01 3.22 2.21
CA THR A 159 14.63 4.47 2.90
C THR A 159 13.22 4.37 3.47
N VAL A 160 12.27 3.76 2.72
CA VAL A 160 10.91 3.53 3.22
C VAL A 160 10.90 2.68 4.48
N TYR A 161 11.60 1.53 4.48
CA TYR A 161 11.66 0.68 5.67
C TYR A 161 12.42 1.31 6.84
N ASN A 162 13.43 2.16 6.58
CA ASN A 162 14.11 2.91 7.62
C ASN A 162 13.16 3.95 8.28
N GLU A 163 12.36 4.67 7.47
CA GLU A 163 11.35 5.60 7.97
C GLU A 163 10.24 4.88 8.74
N LEU A 164 9.75 3.75 8.22
CA LEU A 164 8.78 2.92 8.92
C LEU A 164 9.32 2.46 10.29
N TYR A 165 10.58 2.02 10.34
CA TYR A 165 11.24 1.65 11.59
C TYR A 165 11.35 2.85 12.54
N ARG A 166 11.66 4.04 12.03
CA ARG A 166 11.79 5.26 12.82
C ARG A 166 10.47 5.63 13.52
N ILE A 167 9.36 5.60 12.78
CA ILE A 167 8.06 6.04 13.31
C ILE A 167 7.36 5.02 14.19
N LEU A 168 7.64 3.73 14.02
CA LEU A 168 7.09 2.68 14.89
C LEU A 168 7.71 2.73 16.28
N LYS A 169 6.89 2.56 17.31
CA LYS A 169 7.31 2.35 18.70
C LYS A 169 8.07 1.03 18.85
N ASN A 170 8.85 0.89 19.92
CA ASN A 170 9.44 -0.41 20.28
C ASN A 170 8.34 -1.45 20.50
N GLY A 171 8.44 -2.63 19.85
CA GLY A 171 7.38 -3.65 19.81
C GLY A 171 6.24 -3.32 18.83
N GLY A 172 6.32 -2.20 18.12
CA GLY A 172 5.36 -1.85 17.05
C GLY A 172 5.47 -2.78 15.86
N LYS A 173 4.35 -3.00 15.16
CA LYS A 173 4.24 -3.99 14.08
C LYS A 173 3.76 -3.36 12.78
N PHE A 174 4.19 -3.94 11.67
CA PHE A 174 3.66 -3.59 10.36
C PHE A 174 3.00 -4.78 9.65
N TYR A 175 2.03 -4.48 8.80
CA TYR A 175 1.25 -5.42 8.00
C TYR A 175 1.13 -4.84 6.59
N ILE A 176 1.92 -5.36 5.67
CA ILE A 176 2.03 -4.86 4.30
C ILE A 176 1.52 -5.93 3.34
N SER A 177 0.52 -5.58 2.54
CA SER A 177 0.13 -6.40 1.40
C SER A 177 0.74 -5.78 0.14
N ASP A 178 1.58 -6.53 -0.56
CA ASP A 178 2.22 -6.06 -1.80
C ASP A 178 2.55 -7.22 -2.74
N ILE A 179 2.84 -6.89 -4.00
CA ILE A 179 3.27 -7.86 -5.01
C ILE A 179 4.74 -8.22 -4.77
N MET A 180 5.05 -9.50 -4.89
CA MET A 180 6.39 -10.06 -4.82
C MET A 180 6.72 -10.82 -6.11
N LEU A 181 8.00 -10.91 -6.44
CA LEU A 181 8.45 -11.72 -7.54
C LEU A 181 8.61 -13.19 -7.13
N LYS A 182 8.15 -14.10 -7.99
CA LYS A 182 8.48 -15.55 -7.96
C LYS A 182 9.83 -15.81 -8.61
N LYS A 183 10.11 -15.09 -9.69
CA LYS A 183 11.35 -15.14 -10.49
C LYS A 183 11.63 -13.79 -11.13
N GLU A 184 12.84 -13.60 -11.61
CA GLU A 184 13.25 -12.36 -12.28
C GLU A 184 12.32 -12.03 -13.48
N LEU A 185 11.96 -10.75 -13.58
CA LEU A 185 11.18 -10.24 -14.71
C LEU A 185 12.04 -10.19 -15.98
N PRO A 186 11.46 -10.40 -17.16
CA PRO A 186 12.10 -10.08 -18.43
C PRO A 186 12.62 -8.63 -18.45
N LYS A 187 13.76 -8.41 -19.12
CA LYS A 187 14.41 -7.08 -19.14
C LYS A 187 13.50 -5.97 -19.67
N GLU A 188 12.66 -6.29 -20.66
CA GLU A 188 11.69 -5.36 -21.25
C GLU A 188 10.63 -4.94 -20.23
N TRP A 189 10.18 -5.88 -19.40
CA TRP A 189 9.19 -5.62 -18.35
C TRP A 189 9.77 -4.76 -17.24
N LYS A 190 11.02 -5.00 -16.83
CA LYS A 190 11.70 -4.18 -15.81
C LYS A 190 11.84 -2.71 -16.22
N LYS A 191 11.86 -2.40 -17.54
CA LYS A 191 11.97 -1.03 -18.06
C LYS A 191 10.63 -0.39 -18.40
N SER A 192 9.54 -1.12 -18.29
CA SER A 192 8.21 -0.63 -18.66
C SER A 192 7.65 0.29 -17.58
N GLU A 193 7.30 1.52 -17.94
CA GLU A 193 6.58 2.46 -17.06
C GLU A 193 5.26 1.84 -16.55
N LYS A 194 4.52 1.16 -17.44
CA LYS A 194 3.30 0.46 -17.07
C LYS A 194 3.54 -0.55 -15.93
N MET A 195 4.60 -1.36 -16.03
CA MET A 195 4.95 -2.32 -14.98
C MET A 195 5.29 -1.64 -13.66
N HIS A 196 5.92 -0.46 -13.71
CA HIS A 196 6.26 0.30 -12.51
C HIS A 196 5.02 0.95 -11.88
N ASN A 197 4.20 1.61 -12.68
CA ASN A 197 2.99 2.28 -12.21
C ASN A 197 1.94 1.32 -11.65
N THR A 198 2.09 0.04 -11.91
CA THR A 198 1.20 -1.05 -11.47
C THR A 198 1.93 -2.05 -10.57
N TRP A 199 2.88 -1.57 -9.75
CA TRP A 199 3.61 -2.26 -8.65
C TRP A 199 4.57 -3.37 -9.08
N VAL A 200 4.41 -3.95 -10.27
CA VAL A 200 5.19 -5.12 -10.72
C VAL A 200 6.65 -4.77 -10.97
N GLY A 201 6.91 -3.61 -11.60
CA GLY A 201 8.28 -3.18 -11.94
C GLY A 201 9.18 -2.93 -10.74
N GLY A 202 8.60 -2.59 -9.59
CA GLY A 202 9.33 -2.38 -8.34
C GLY A 202 9.26 -3.55 -7.35
N ALA A 203 8.58 -4.64 -7.70
CA ALA A 203 8.50 -5.82 -6.84
C ALA A 203 9.87 -6.50 -6.68
N LEU A 204 10.10 -7.09 -5.51
CA LEU A 204 11.34 -7.77 -5.15
C LEU A 204 11.11 -9.28 -5.01
N LEU A 205 12.18 -10.04 -5.20
CA LEU A 205 12.24 -11.43 -4.74
C LEU A 205 12.19 -11.47 -3.21
N GLU A 206 11.67 -12.56 -2.64
CA GLU A 206 11.52 -12.72 -1.20
C GLU A 206 12.81 -12.45 -0.42
N GLU A 207 13.93 -12.99 -0.89
CA GLU A 207 15.21 -12.83 -0.21
C GLU A 207 15.74 -11.39 -0.27
N GLU A 208 15.47 -10.66 -1.35
CA GLU A 208 15.84 -9.25 -1.47
C GLU A 208 14.99 -8.41 -0.52
N LEU A 209 13.70 -8.67 -0.48
CA LEU A 209 12.76 -7.98 0.42
C LEU A 209 13.13 -8.21 1.89
N LYS A 210 13.39 -9.46 2.29
CA LYS A 210 13.85 -9.80 3.65
C LYS A 210 15.15 -9.07 4.01
N LYS A 211 16.10 -8.94 3.08
CA LYS A 211 17.35 -8.19 3.32
C LYS A 211 17.08 -6.73 3.61
N VAL A 212 16.21 -6.09 2.83
CA VAL A 212 15.84 -4.68 3.02
C VAL A 212 15.18 -4.47 4.37
N ILE A 213 14.23 -5.33 4.74
CA ILE A 213 13.48 -5.24 6.00
C ILE A 213 14.43 -5.46 7.21
N LYS A 214 15.26 -6.51 7.16
CA LYS A 214 16.24 -6.79 8.22
C LYS A 214 17.26 -5.67 8.37
N LYS A 215 17.72 -5.07 7.26
CA LYS A 215 18.68 -3.96 7.29
C LYS A 215 18.11 -2.70 7.93
N ALA A 216 16.80 -2.51 7.90
CA ALA A 216 16.12 -1.43 8.63
C ALA A 216 16.03 -1.68 10.15
N GLY A 217 16.28 -2.91 10.62
CA GLY A 217 16.27 -3.28 12.04
C GLY A 217 15.10 -4.15 12.48
N PHE A 218 14.16 -4.47 11.58
CA PHE A 218 12.99 -5.30 11.90
C PHE A 218 13.34 -6.76 12.19
N LYS A 219 12.56 -7.35 13.08
CA LYS A 219 12.65 -8.74 13.55
C LYS A 219 11.34 -9.48 13.27
N ASN A 220 11.31 -10.78 13.58
CA ASN A 220 10.10 -11.60 13.48
C ASN A 220 9.37 -11.45 12.13
N ILE A 221 10.16 -11.41 11.03
CA ILE A 221 9.61 -11.21 9.69
C ILE A 221 8.89 -12.47 9.22
N ILE A 222 7.61 -12.33 8.96
CA ILE A 222 6.73 -13.39 8.43
C ILE A 222 6.24 -12.93 7.06
N ILE A 223 6.32 -13.81 6.06
CA ILE A 223 5.79 -13.58 4.72
C ILE A 223 4.86 -14.75 4.37
N ILE A 224 3.58 -14.44 4.24
CA ILE A 224 2.57 -15.37 3.73
C ILE A 224 2.40 -15.06 2.24
N LYS A 225 2.53 -16.09 1.41
CA LYS A 225 2.46 -15.97 -0.06
C LYS A 225 1.17 -16.56 -0.57
N ASP A 226 0.58 -15.91 -1.56
CA ASP A 226 -0.62 -16.37 -2.23
C ASP A 226 -0.57 -16.04 -3.73
N GLU A 227 -1.35 -16.74 -4.52
CA GLU A 227 -1.43 -16.50 -5.96
C GLU A 227 -2.11 -15.15 -6.26
N VAL A 228 -1.67 -14.51 -7.32
CA VAL A 228 -2.36 -13.35 -7.87
C VAL A 228 -3.68 -13.82 -8.48
N THR A 229 -4.77 -13.12 -8.14
CA THR A 229 -6.10 -13.45 -8.69
C THR A 229 -6.19 -13.13 -10.18
N ASP A 230 -7.09 -13.81 -10.88
CA ASP A 230 -7.32 -13.54 -12.31
C ASP A 230 -7.86 -12.12 -12.51
N ALA A 231 -8.78 -11.68 -11.65
CA ALA A 231 -9.30 -10.32 -11.65
C ALA A 231 -8.18 -9.25 -11.55
N TYR A 232 -7.16 -9.48 -10.69
CA TYR A 232 -5.99 -8.59 -10.61
C TYR A 232 -5.17 -8.60 -11.91
N ALA A 233 -4.88 -9.78 -12.47
CA ALA A 233 -4.07 -9.90 -13.69
C ALA A 233 -4.77 -9.28 -14.91
N GLU A 234 -6.07 -9.47 -15.04
CA GLU A 234 -6.90 -8.94 -16.11
C GLU A 234 -7.08 -7.43 -16.00
N LYS A 235 -7.34 -6.91 -14.79
CA LYS A 235 -7.51 -5.49 -14.54
C LYS A 235 -6.43 -4.63 -15.15
N TRP A 236 -5.17 -5.06 -15.06
CA TRP A 236 -4.01 -4.30 -15.55
C TRP A 236 -3.60 -4.66 -16.97
N GLY A 237 -4.35 -5.56 -17.62
CA GLY A 237 -4.10 -5.97 -19.00
C GLY A 237 -2.74 -6.66 -19.21
N TYR A 238 -2.29 -7.43 -18.21
CA TYR A 238 -1.07 -8.24 -18.32
C TYR A 238 -1.32 -9.60 -18.96
N GLY A 239 -2.58 -10.05 -18.95
CA GLY A 239 -2.93 -11.43 -19.24
C GLY A 239 -2.42 -12.39 -18.16
N LEU A 240 -2.88 -13.63 -18.19
CA LEU A 240 -2.58 -14.63 -17.16
C LEU A 240 -1.10 -15.01 -17.07
N LYS A 241 -0.29 -14.74 -18.10
CA LYS A 241 1.15 -15.02 -18.11
C LYS A 241 1.92 -14.31 -17.00
N ILE A 242 1.44 -13.17 -16.53
CA ILE A 242 2.08 -12.44 -15.42
C ILE A 242 2.15 -13.28 -14.15
N LYS A 243 1.19 -14.18 -13.91
CA LYS A 243 1.09 -15.06 -12.73
C LYS A 243 2.27 -16.02 -12.59
N GLU A 244 3.00 -16.27 -13.68
CA GLU A 244 4.25 -17.05 -13.61
C GLU A 244 5.39 -16.30 -12.91
N TYR A 245 5.33 -14.97 -12.85
CA TYR A 245 6.40 -14.11 -12.38
C TYR A 245 6.11 -13.48 -11.04
N ILE A 246 4.83 -13.27 -10.71
CA ILE A 246 4.42 -12.56 -9.51
C ILE A 246 3.51 -13.39 -8.61
N GLN A 247 3.50 -13.02 -7.34
CA GLN A 247 2.62 -13.54 -6.31
C GLN A 247 2.25 -12.40 -5.35
N ARG A 248 1.19 -12.56 -4.59
CA ARG A 248 0.86 -11.67 -3.49
C ARG A 248 1.68 -12.03 -2.26
N GLY A 249 2.07 -11.04 -1.48
CA GLY A 249 2.71 -11.23 -0.19
C GLY A 249 1.99 -10.47 0.91
N MET A 250 1.64 -11.14 2.00
CA MET A 250 1.37 -10.50 3.28
C MET A 250 2.66 -10.51 4.08
N ILE A 251 3.25 -9.34 4.25
CA ILE A 251 4.56 -9.13 4.87
C ILE A 251 4.36 -8.49 6.22
N MET A 252 4.81 -9.14 7.26
CA MET A 252 4.69 -8.68 8.65
C MET A 252 6.05 -8.66 9.31
N GLY A 253 6.23 -7.74 10.26
CA GLY A 253 7.45 -7.65 11.06
C GLY A 253 7.25 -6.78 12.29
N GLU A 254 8.23 -6.79 13.17
CA GLU A 254 8.20 -6.11 14.47
C GLU A 254 9.50 -5.32 14.69
N LYS A 255 9.39 -4.11 15.26
CA LYS A 255 10.52 -3.29 15.71
C LYS A 255 11.09 -3.77 17.03
#